data_a83841d57b47ce2fa3aaf08129eafd79
#
_entry.id   a83841d57b47ce2fa3aaf08129eafd79
#
_cell.length_a   1.000
_cell.length_b   1.000
_cell.length_c   1.000
_cell.angle_alpha   90.00
_cell.angle_beta   90.00
_cell.angle_gamma   90.00
#
_symmetry.space_group_name_H-M   'P 1'
#
loop_
_entity.id
_entity.type
_entity.pdbx_description
1 polymer ?
#
loop_
_entity_poly.entity_id
_entity_poly.type
_entity_poly.pdbx_seq_one_letter_code
_entity_poly.pdbx_strand_id
1 'polypeptide(L)'
;GSSLVPLFAAPERRRFKIGACDWSIGKMCSPDAMKVAKEIGLDGVQVSLGTVKNNMHLRQKEIQQQYKDAASQSGTEVASLAIGEMNSIPYKSDPRTIEWVSDSVDVMHAMGVKVCLLAFFGKGDLAGDKAGIDEVVKRLKGVAPKAEKAGVILGIESYLSAEQHMDIIQRVGSPAVQVYYDVCNSMKKGY
;
A
#
# COMPACT_ATOMS: atom_id res chain seq x y z
N GLY A 1 23.97 27.35 -43.57
CA GLY A 1 23.13 26.19 -43.30
C GLY A 1 22.24 26.43 -42.12
N SER A 2 20.96 26.81 -42.36
CA SER A 2 19.97 27.03 -41.31
C SER A 2 19.48 25.64 -40.80
N SER A 3 19.81 25.33 -39.58
CA SER A 3 19.26 24.15 -38.86
C SER A 3 17.78 24.40 -38.59
N LEU A 4 16.89 23.68 -39.28
CA LEU A 4 15.49 23.61 -38.95
C LEU A 4 15.37 22.78 -37.69
N VAL A 5 15.16 23.44 -36.56
CA VAL A 5 14.70 22.81 -35.31
C VAL A 5 13.31 22.26 -35.61
N PRO A 6 13.02 20.96 -35.34
CA PRO A 6 11.68 20.43 -35.54
C PRO A 6 10.70 21.15 -34.63
N LEU A 7 9.78 21.90 -35.21
CA LEU A 7 8.74 22.68 -34.54
C LEU A 7 7.67 21.83 -33.84
N PHE A 8 7.79 20.51 -33.90
CA PHE A 8 6.85 19.54 -33.30
C PHE A 8 7.64 18.48 -32.51
N ALA A 9 8.17 18.87 -31.37
CA ALA A 9 8.35 17.88 -30.33
C ALA A 9 6.94 17.43 -29.92
N ALA A 10 6.56 16.20 -30.30
CA ALA A 10 5.32 15.60 -29.79
C ALA A 10 5.35 15.71 -28.26
N PRO A 11 4.27 16.20 -27.61
CA PRO A 11 4.25 16.24 -26.17
C PRO A 11 4.53 14.83 -25.65
N GLU A 12 5.50 14.67 -24.75
CA GLU A 12 5.72 13.39 -24.08
C GLU A 12 4.36 12.96 -23.52
N ARG A 13 3.81 11.89 -24.11
CA ARG A 13 2.57 11.30 -23.59
C ARG A 13 2.91 10.82 -22.19
N ARG A 14 2.40 11.51 -21.16
CA ARG A 14 2.44 11.02 -19.80
C ARG A 14 1.78 9.65 -19.81
N ARG A 15 2.58 8.59 -19.77
CA ARG A 15 2.07 7.24 -19.63
C ARG A 15 1.75 7.00 -18.15
N PHE A 16 0.72 6.19 -17.91
CA PHE A 16 0.50 5.70 -16.56
C PHE A 16 1.68 4.82 -16.13
N LYS A 17 2.10 4.95 -14.89
CA LYS A 17 3.02 4.01 -14.27
C LYS A 17 2.27 2.72 -13.94
N ILE A 18 2.87 1.60 -14.24
CA ILE A 18 2.32 0.27 -14.00
C ILE A 18 3.22 -0.45 -13.00
N GLY A 19 2.60 -0.97 -11.95
CA GLY A 19 3.28 -1.76 -10.92
C GLY A 19 2.59 -3.09 -10.67
N ALA A 20 3.22 -3.94 -9.89
CA ALA A 20 2.63 -5.17 -9.38
C ALA A 20 2.94 -5.34 -7.89
N CYS A 21 2.14 -6.17 -7.23
CA CYS A 21 2.43 -6.60 -5.87
C CYS A 21 3.57 -7.64 -5.88
N ASP A 22 4.45 -7.62 -4.89
CA ASP A 22 5.58 -8.55 -4.78
C ASP A 22 5.13 -10.02 -4.74
N TRP A 23 3.95 -10.31 -4.15
CA TRP A 23 3.34 -11.65 -4.17
C TRP A 23 2.81 -12.06 -5.54
N SER A 24 2.35 -11.11 -6.37
CA SER A 24 1.83 -11.40 -7.71
C SER A 24 2.93 -11.79 -8.70
N ILE A 25 4.15 -11.35 -8.46
CA ILE A 25 5.34 -11.70 -9.27
C ILE A 25 6.23 -12.76 -8.60
N GLY A 26 5.70 -13.47 -7.58
CA GLY A 26 6.36 -14.58 -6.91
C GLY A 26 7.60 -14.17 -6.08
N LYS A 27 7.66 -12.93 -5.62
CA LYS A 27 8.78 -12.36 -4.86
C LYS A 27 8.36 -11.70 -3.55
N MET A 28 7.31 -12.23 -2.93
CA MET A 28 6.81 -11.71 -1.66
C MET A 28 7.92 -11.62 -0.60
N CYS A 29 8.03 -10.46 0.04
CA CYS A 29 9.04 -10.19 1.07
C CYS A 29 10.50 -10.35 0.59
N SER A 30 10.79 -10.09 -0.68
CA SER A 30 12.14 -10.18 -1.24
C SER A 30 12.50 -8.92 -2.04
N PRO A 31 13.68 -8.30 -1.80
CA PRO A 31 14.19 -7.21 -2.64
C PRO A 31 14.38 -7.59 -4.12
N ASP A 32 14.50 -8.89 -4.43
CA ASP A 32 14.55 -9.39 -5.82
C ASP A 32 13.30 -9.02 -6.63
N ALA A 33 12.19 -8.67 -5.97
CA ALA A 33 10.99 -8.18 -6.63
C ALA A 33 11.28 -6.98 -7.56
N MET A 34 12.25 -6.12 -7.19
CA MET A 34 12.62 -4.94 -7.97
C MET A 34 13.28 -5.35 -9.30
N LYS A 35 14.16 -6.35 -9.27
CA LYS A 35 14.80 -6.91 -10.48
C LYS A 35 13.77 -7.57 -11.39
N VAL A 36 12.90 -8.43 -10.85
CA VAL A 36 11.85 -9.11 -11.63
C VAL A 36 10.90 -8.09 -12.27
N ALA A 37 10.50 -7.05 -11.52
CA ALA A 37 9.67 -5.97 -12.05
C ALA A 37 10.33 -5.29 -13.26
N LYS A 38 11.65 -5.02 -13.19
CA LYS A 38 12.41 -4.47 -14.32
C LYS A 38 12.39 -5.40 -15.53
N GLU A 39 12.66 -6.70 -15.31
CA GLU A 39 12.71 -7.70 -16.38
C GLU A 39 11.39 -7.83 -17.15
N ILE A 40 10.25 -7.68 -16.48
CA ILE A 40 8.90 -7.73 -17.09
C ILE A 40 8.37 -6.36 -17.51
N GLY A 41 9.15 -5.28 -17.35
CA GLY A 41 8.83 -3.94 -17.84
C GLY A 41 7.90 -3.13 -16.94
N LEU A 42 7.83 -3.40 -15.64
CA LEU A 42 7.07 -2.61 -14.67
C LEU A 42 7.85 -1.38 -14.19
N ASP A 43 7.11 -0.35 -13.78
CA ASP A 43 7.67 0.89 -13.23
C ASP A 43 7.96 0.78 -11.75
N GLY A 44 7.21 -0.05 -11.01
CA GLY A 44 7.36 -0.18 -9.57
C GLY A 44 6.73 -1.43 -8.98
N VAL A 45 6.97 -1.61 -7.68
CA VAL A 45 6.47 -2.75 -6.91
C VAL A 45 5.76 -2.25 -5.64
N GLN A 46 4.58 -2.78 -5.38
CA GLN A 46 4.00 -2.75 -4.05
C GLN A 46 4.66 -3.85 -3.21
N VAL A 47 5.30 -3.47 -2.12
CA VAL A 47 6.06 -4.41 -1.29
C VAL A 47 5.34 -4.72 0.01
N SER A 48 5.41 -5.98 0.43
CA SER A 48 4.82 -6.44 1.69
C SER A 48 5.61 -5.90 2.89
N LEU A 49 4.92 -5.37 3.91
CA LEU A 49 5.55 -5.02 5.20
C LEU A 49 6.24 -6.25 5.82
N GLY A 50 5.67 -7.41 5.59
CA GLY A 50 6.18 -8.69 6.05
C GLY A 50 5.07 -9.66 6.42
N THR A 51 5.49 -10.72 7.12
CA THR A 51 4.63 -11.74 7.71
C THR A 51 4.99 -11.94 9.18
N VAL A 52 4.14 -12.64 9.93
CA VAL A 52 4.50 -13.05 11.30
C VAL A 52 5.79 -13.87 11.33
N LYS A 53 6.01 -14.73 10.33
CA LYS A 53 7.19 -15.59 10.24
C LYS A 53 8.51 -14.81 10.17
N ASN A 54 8.52 -13.67 9.49
CA ASN A 54 9.70 -12.81 9.37
C ASN A 54 9.62 -11.55 10.25
N ASN A 55 8.69 -11.53 11.21
CA ASN A 55 8.47 -10.45 12.16
C ASN A 55 8.25 -9.08 11.49
N MET A 56 7.43 -9.04 10.42
CA MET A 56 7.21 -7.82 9.64
C MET A 56 8.56 -7.19 9.23
N HIS A 57 9.33 -7.92 8.45
CA HIS A 57 10.76 -7.72 8.21
C HIS A 57 11.11 -6.30 7.71
N LEU A 58 10.22 -5.65 6.98
CA LEU A 58 10.46 -4.32 6.43
C LEU A 58 10.55 -3.23 7.51
N ARG A 59 10.19 -3.53 8.77
CA ARG A 59 10.44 -2.65 9.92
C ARG A 59 11.93 -2.54 10.26
N GLN A 60 12.76 -3.47 9.78
CA GLN A 60 14.22 -3.48 10.01
C GLN A 60 14.92 -2.55 9.02
N LYS A 61 15.78 -1.66 9.52
CA LYS A 61 16.49 -0.66 8.70
C LYS A 61 17.39 -1.30 7.63
N GLU A 62 17.99 -2.43 7.94
CA GLU A 62 18.85 -3.20 7.03
C GLU A 62 18.04 -3.72 5.84
N ILE A 63 16.83 -4.20 6.08
CA ILE A 63 15.91 -4.65 5.01
C ILE A 63 15.44 -3.46 4.17
N GLN A 64 15.06 -2.34 4.80
CA GLN A 64 14.71 -1.12 4.07
C GLN A 64 15.85 -0.68 3.15
N GLN A 65 17.10 -0.76 3.61
CA GLN A 65 18.26 -0.42 2.78
C GLN A 65 18.42 -1.37 1.59
N GLN A 66 18.24 -2.68 1.80
CA GLN A 66 18.29 -3.67 0.71
C GLN A 66 17.25 -3.37 -0.37
N TYR A 67 16.02 -2.98 -0.01
CA TYR A 67 15.00 -2.57 -0.98
C TYR A 67 15.36 -1.28 -1.72
N LYS A 68 15.92 -0.29 -1.03
CA LYS A 68 16.39 0.95 -1.67
C LYS A 68 17.53 0.68 -2.67
N ASP A 69 18.48 -0.18 -2.30
CA ASP A 69 19.59 -0.55 -3.16
C ASP A 69 19.10 -1.32 -4.39
N ALA A 70 18.20 -2.29 -4.20
CA ALA A 70 17.60 -3.05 -5.29
C ALA A 70 16.78 -2.16 -6.25
N ALA A 71 16.01 -1.20 -5.70
CA ALA A 71 15.26 -0.22 -6.47
C ALA A 71 16.20 0.68 -7.31
N SER A 72 17.26 1.18 -6.69
CA SER A 72 18.28 2.00 -7.38
C SER A 72 18.99 1.23 -8.49
N GLN A 73 19.38 -0.01 -8.23
CA GLN A 73 20.08 -0.86 -9.20
C GLN A 73 19.20 -1.26 -10.40
N SER A 74 17.92 -1.53 -10.16
CA SER A 74 16.98 -1.94 -11.21
C SER A 74 16.37 -0.75 -11.96
N GLY A 75 16.35 0.45 -11.35
CA GLY A 75 15.62 1.61 -11.85
C GLY A 75 14.10 1.44 -11.75
N THR A 76 13.62 0.61 -10.81
CA THR A 76 12.19 0.45 -10.46
C THR A 76 11.91 1.14 -9.13
N GLU A 77 10.66 1.52 -8.87
CA GLU A 77 10.26 2.21 -7.66
C GLU A 77 9.64 1.24 -6.63
N VAL A 78 9.87 1.46 -5.33
CA VAL A 78 8.98 0.96 -4.30
C VAL A 78 7.74 1.85 -4.34
N ALA A 79 6.69 1.39 -5.02
CA ALA A 79 5.52 2.20 -5.34
C ALA A 79 4.58 2.40 -4.15
N SER A 80 4.41 1.37 -3.34
CA SER A 80 3.56 1.37 -2.15
C SER A 80 3.95 0.24 -1.20
N LEU A 81 3.44 0.28 0.03
CA LEU A 81 3.48 -0.83 0.97
C LEU A 81 2.15 -1.57 1.01
N ALA A 82 2.15 -2.78 1.57
CA ALA A 82 0.94 -3.52 1.91
C ALA A 82 1.11 -4.30 3.23
N ILE A 83 0.03 -4.38 4.01
CA ILE A 83 -0.05 -5.26 5.19
C ILE A 83 -1.06 -6.38 4.91
N GLY A 84 -0.70 -7.31 4.03
CA GLY A 84 -1.55 -8.44 3.65
C GLY A 84 -1.79 -9.45 4.77
N GLU A 85 -0.92 -9.52 5.77
CA GLU A 85 -1.04 -10.39 6.93
C GLU A 85 -2.30 -10.11 7.76
N MET A 86 -2.89 -8.92 7.63
CA MET A 86 -4.15 -8.54 8.28
C MET A 86 -5.36 -9.35 7.79
N ASN A 87 -5.24 -10.05 6.67
CA ASN A 87 -6.24 -11.02 6.21
C ASN A 87 -6.36 -12.25 7.14
N SER A 88 -5.27 -12.61 7.80
CA SER A 88 -5.21 -13.76 8.72
C SER A 88 -5.21 -13.32 10.18
N ILE A 89 -4.65 -12.16 10.47
CA ILE A 89 -4.52 -11.54 11.79
C ILE A 89 -5.22 -10.17 11.75
N PRO A 90 -6.51 -10.12 12.12
CA PRO A 90 -7.37 -9.00 11.80
C PRO A 90 -7.06 -7.69 12.54
N TYR A 91 -7.02 -6.59 11.83
CA TYR A 91 -6.89 -5.25 12.43
C TYR A 91 -8.04 -4.89 13.36
N LYS A 92 -9.23 -5.48 13.16
CA LYS A 92 -10.41 -5.28 14.01
C LYS A 92 -10.32 -5.94 15.38
N SER A 93 -9.40 -6.89 15.62
CA SER A 93 -9.40 -7.68 16.85
C SER A 93 -8.02 -7.99 17.43
N ASP A 94 -6.98 -8.14 16.62
CA ASP A 94 -5.65 -8.50 17.10
C ASP A 94 -4.83 -7.23 17.47
N PRO A 95 -4.32 -7.10 18.70
CA PRO A 95 -3.58 -5.93 19.13
C PRO A 95 -2.23 -5.74 18.42
N ARG A 96 -1.60 -6.81 17.92
CA ARG A 96 -0.32 -6.72 17.20
C ARG A 96 -0.42 -5.87 15.94
N THR A 97 -1.58 -5.88 15.31
CA THR A 97 -1.81 -5.11 14.07
C THR A 97 -1.84 -3.61 14.30
N ILE A 98 -2.12 -3.14 15.52
CA ILE A 98 -2.05 -1.71 15.87
C ILE A 98 -0.61 -1.23 15.72
N GLU A 99 0.35 -2.02 16.23
CA GLU A 99 1.78 -1.73 16.09
C GLU A 99 2.20 -1.79 14.61
N TRP A 100 1.81 -2.83 13.87
CA TRP A 100 2.16 -2.96 12.45
C TRP A 100 1.71 -1.78 11.60
N VAL A 101 0.47 -1.32 11.80
CA VAL A 101 -0.05 -0.15 11.09
C VAL A 101 0.69 1.13 11.51
N SER A 102 0.96 1.29 12.80
CA SER A 102 1.76 2.44 13.29
C SER A 102 3.18 2.43 12.71
N ASP A 103 3.85 1.28 12.71
CA ASP A 103 5.22 1.14 12.22
C ASP A 103 5.30 1.29 10.69
N SER A 104 4.25 0.90 9.97
CA SER A 104 4.19 1.12 8.51
C SER A 104 4.31 2.60 8.14
N VAL A 105 3.83 3.50 8.99
CA VAL A 105 3.97 4.96 8.80
C VAL A 105 5.45 5.36 8.85
N ASP A 106 6.21 4.85 9.83
CA ASP A 106 7.64 5.13 9.96
C ASP A 106 8.44 4.53 8.80
N VAL A 107 8.08 3.30 8.38
CA VAL A 107 8.68 2.62 7.23
C VAL A 107 8.43 3.42 5.95
N MET A 108 7.21 3.86 5.70
CA MET A 108 6.88 4.68 4.53
C MET A 108 7.68 5.97 4.51
N HIS A 109 7.75 6.66 5.66
CA HIS A 109 8.54 7.89 5.78
C HIS A 109 10.02 7.64 5.48
N ALA A 110 10.61 6.60 6.08
CA ALA A 110 12.02 6.23 5.90
C ALA A 110 12.35 5.80 4.46
N MET A 111 11.40 5.20 3.75
CA MET A 111 11.58 4.72 2.38
C MET A 111 11.11 5.71 1.31
N GLY A 112 10.52 6.85 1.68
CA GLY A 112 9.96 7.82 0.74
C GLY A 112 8.67 7.33 0.05
N VAL A 113 8.01 6.31 0.58
CA VAL A 113 6.76 5.74 0.08
C VAL A 113 5.57 6.50 0.63
N LYS A 114 4.52 6.67 -0.16
CA LYS A 114 3.38 7.52 0.21
C LYS A 114 2.11 6.78 0.59
N VAL A 115 1.97 5.52 0.19
CA VAL A 115 0.71 4.77 0.37
C VAL A 115 1.00 3.39 0.96
N CYS A 116 0.21 3.00 1.95
CA CYS A 116 0.16 1.63 2.46
C CYS A 116 -1.25 1.06 2.30
N LEU A 117 -1.36 -0.08 1.63
CA LEU A 117 -2.58 -0.87 1.54
C LEU A 117 -2.79 -1.61 2.86
N LEU A 118 -3.95 -1.39 3.48
CA LEU A 118 -4.46 -2.13 4.63
C LEU A 118 -5.50 -3.14 4.13
N ALA A 119 -5.18 -4.43 4.19
CA ALA A 119 -6.03 -5.49 3.65
C ALA A 119 -7.09 -5.95 4.66
N PHE A 120 -8.35 -5.96 4.24
CA PHE A 120 -9.50 -6.37 5.06
C PHE A 120 -10.28 -7.51 4.40
N PHE A 121 -9.63 -8.66 4.24
CA PHE A 121 -10.22 -9.87 3.67
C PHE A 121 -10.10 -11.05 4.63
N GLY A 122 -10.65 -12.20 4.27
CA GLY A 122 -10.57 -13.42 5.07
C GLY A 122 -11.08 -13.22 6.50
N LYS A 123 -10.24 -13.44 7.51
CA LYS A 123 -10.61 -13.19 8.92
C LYS A 123 -10.75 -11.70 9.23
N GLY A 124 -10.10 -10.85 8.43
CA GLY A 124 -10.17 -9.38 8.50
C GLY A 124 -11.40 -8.77 7.84
N ASP A 125 -12.22 -9.56 7.13
CA ASP A 125 -13.40 -9.06 6.39
C ASP A 125 -14.34 -8.28 7.32
N LEU A 126 -14.79 -7.12 6.83
CA LEU A 126 -15.65 -6.18 7.53
C LEU A 126 -17.13 -6.27 7.08
N ALA A 127 -17.43 -7.08 6.06
CA ALA A 127 -18.77 -7.20 5.54
C ALA A 127 -19.73 -7.77 6.60
N GLY A 128 -20.77 -7.02 6.97
CA GLY A 128 -21.73 -7.40 8.00
C GLY A 128 -21.22 -7.31 9.44
N ASP A 129 -19.99 -6.85 9.66
CA ASP A 129 -19.37 -6.76 11.00
C ASP A 129 -19.32 -5.31 11.51
N LYS A 130 -20.47 -4.82 12.00
CA LYS A 130 -20.57 -3.46 12.53
C LYS A 130 -19.58 -3.20 13.68
N ALA A 131 -19.43 -4.15 14.60
CA ALA A 131 -18.52 -4.00 15.73
C ALA A 131 -17.05 -3.95 15.27
N GLY A 132 -16.67 -4.77 14.29
CA GLY A 132 -15.36 -4.74 13.65
C GLY A 132 -15.08 -3.41 12.95
N ILE A 133 -16.05 -2.86 12.22
CA ILE A 133 -15.94 -1.53 11.62
C ILE A 133 -15.73 -0.45 12.70
N ASP A 134 -16.50 -0.48 13.79
CA ASP A 134 -16.38 0.48 14.88
C ASP A 134 -14.97 0.44 15.52
N GLU A 135 -14.41 -0.75 15.71
CA GLU A 135 -13.04 -0.90 16.24
C GLU A 135 -11.99 -0.44 15.23
N VAL A 136 -12.15 -0.75 13.93
CA VAL A 136 -11.25 -0.27 12.86
C VAL A 136 -11.23 1.26 12.82
N VAL A 137 -12.40 1.91 12.85
CA VAL A 137 -12.49 3.38 12.90
C VAL A 137 -11.75 3.94 14.11
N LYS A 138 -11.95 3.36 15.30
CA LYS A 138 -11.27 3.77 16.53
C LYS A 138 -9.76 3.66 16.40
N ARG A 139 -9.23 2.53 15.88
CA ARG A 139 -7.79 2.30 15.70
C ARG A 139 -7.19 3.24 14.66
N LEU A 140 -7.89 3.45 13.53
CA LEU A 140 -7.45 4.38 12.50
C LEU A 140 -7.40 5.83 13.00
N LYS A 141 -8.38 6.27 13.81
CA LYS A 141 -8.31 7.58 14.50
C LYS A 141 -7.06 7.73 15.35
N GLY A 142 -6.62 6.66 15.98
CA GLY A 142 -5.43 6.68 16.84
C GLY A 142 -4.13 6.87 16.05
N VAL A 143 -4.03 6.31 14.84
CA VAL A 143 -2.81 6.38 14.00
C VAL A 143 -2.83 7.53 12.99
N ALA A 144 -4.00 8.04 12.63
CA ALA A 144 -4.17 9.08 11.61
C ALA A 144 -3.29 10.33 11.85
N PRO A 145 -3.18 10.91 13.07
CA PRO A 145 -2.31 12.07 13.28
C PRO A 145 -0.83 11.80 12.97
N LYS A 146 -0.37 10.57 13.21
CA LYS A 146 1.00 10.15 12.87
C LYS A 146 1.17 10.08 11.35
N ALA A 147 0.20 9.52 10.63
CA ALA A 147 0.21 9.43 9.18
C ALA A 147 0.14 10.81 8.51
N GLU A 148 -0.71 11.73 9.03
CA GLU A 148 -0.77 13.12 8.57
C GLU A 148 0.57 13.83 8.72
N LYS A 149 1.19 13.75 9.91
CA LYS A 149 2.50 14.36 10.17
C LYS A 149 3.58 13.80 9.25
N ALA A 150 3.54 12.51 8.91
CA ALA A 150 4.47 11.87 8.00
C ALA A 150 4.16 12.16 6.52
N GLY A 151 3.00 12.71 6.19
CA GLY A 151 2.56 12.98 4.83
C GLY A 151 2.33 11.70 4.02
N VAL A 152 1.77 10.65 4.66
CA VAL A 152 1.50 9.34 4.05
C VAL A 152 0.02 8.97 4.18
N ILE A 153 -0.41 8.02 3.36
CA ILE A 153 -1.81 7.57 3.27
C ILE A 153 -1.92 6.11 3.67
N LEU A 154 -2.87 5.82 4.54
CA LEU A 154 -3.33 4.48 4.88
C LEU A 154 -4.59 4.18 4.05
N GLY A 155 -4.49 3.26 3.10
CA GLY A 155 -5.55 2.93 2.17
C GLY A 155 -6.31 1.67 2.58
N ILE A 156 -7.61 1.77 2.77
CA ILE A 156 -8.49 0.65 3.15
C ILE A 156 -8.88 -0.11 1.89
N GLU A 157 -8.52 -1.38 1.79
CA GLU A 157 -8.97 -2.29 0.74
C GLU A 157 -9.87 -3.38 1.35
N SER A 158 -11.12 -3.49 0.89
CA SER A 158 -12.09 -4.42 1.43
C SER A 158 -13.20 -4.79 0.44
N TYR A 159 -14.12 -5.67 0.85
CA TYR A 159 -15.35 -6.00 0.11
C TYR A 159 -16.54 -5.09 0.44
N LEU A 160 -16.33 -3.98 1.10
CA LEU A 160 -17.39 -3.04 1.44
C LEU A 160 -17.87 -2.25 0.21
N SER A 161 -19.12 -1.77 0.25
CA SER A 161 -19.63 -0.86 -0.77
C SER A 161 -18.97 0.52 -0.69
N ALA A 162 -19.17 1.35 -1.71
CA ALA A 162 -18.66 2.72 -1.72
C ALA A 162 -19.20 3.53 -0.52
N GLU A 163 -20.47 3.38 -0.19
CA GLU A 163 -21.13 4.07 0.93
C GLU A 163 -20.53 3.63 2.27
N GLN A 164 -20.28 2.33 2.43
CA GLN A 164 -19.67 1.79 3.65
C GLN A 164 -18.22 2.25 3.82
N HIS A 165 -17.43 2.30 2.73
CA HIS A 165 -16.10 2.90 2.75
C HIS A 165 -16.16 4.37 3.16
N MET A 166 -17.07 5.13 2.56
CA MET A 166 -17.23 6.56 2.87
C MET A 166 -17.67 6.79 4.31
N ASP A 167 -18.53 5.92 4.89
CA ASP A 167 -18.87 5.98 6.32
C ASP A 167 -17.60 5.87 7.19
N ILE A 168 -16.72 4.89 6.91
CA ILE A 168 -15.45 4.73 7.64
C ILE A 168 -14.58 5.98 7.50
N ILE A 169 -14.38 6.47 6.28
CA ILE A 169 -13.53 7.65 5.98
C ILE A 169 -14.04 8.89 6.73
N GLN A 170 -15.35 9.15 6.65
CA GLN A 170 -15.99 10.30 7.33
C GLN A 170 -15.86 10.19 8.85
N ARG A 171 -16.08 9.00 9.39
CA ARG A 171 -15.99 8.76 10.83
C ARG A 171 -14.56 8.85 11.33
N VAL A 172 -13.55 8.44 10.56
CA VAL A 172 -12.14 8.65 10.91
C VAL A 172 -11.80 10.14 10.87
N GLY A 173 -12.27 10.86 9.84
CA GLY A 173 -12.16 12.32 9.74
C GLY A 173 -10.73 12.81 9.46
N SER A 174 -9.89 12.01 8.79
CA SER A 174 -8.50 12.35 8.46
C SER A 174 -8.21 12.19 6.98
N PRO A 175 -7.52 13.15 6.34
CA PRO A 175 -7.09 13.01 4.95
C PRO A 175 -6.02 11.94 4.74
N ALA A 176 -5.37 11.48 5.80
CA ALA A 176 -4.38 10.41 5.76
C ALA A 176 -4.99 9.00 5.70
N VAL A 177 -6.32 8.87 5.79
CA VAL A 177 -7.03 7.59 5.65
C VAL A 177 -7.95 7.69 4.43
N GLN A 178 -7.73 6.82 3.45
CA GLN A 178 -8.41 6.84 2.15
C GLN A 178 -8.85 5.43 1.75
N VAL A 179 -9.62 5.32 0.68
CA VAL A 179 -9.98 4.03 0.08
C VAL A 179 -8.88 3.60 -0.89
N TYR A 180 -8.40 2.37 -0.74
CA TYR A 180 -7.57 1.68 -1.74
C TYR A 180 -8.51 0.87 -2.63
N TYR A 181 -8.90 1.45 -3.78
CA TYR A 181 -9.92 0.87 -4.63
C TYR A 181 -9.36 -0.27 -5.49
N ASP A 182 -9.97 -1.45 -5.37
CA ASP A 182 -9.73 -2.60 -6.24
C ASP A 182 -11.00 -2.91 -7.05
N VAL A 183 -10.91 -2.71 -8.36
CA VAL A 183 -12.01 -2.92 -9.28
C VAL A 183 -12.49 -4.38 -9.31
N CYS A 184 -11.56 -5.34 -9.20
CA CYS A 184 -11.91 -6.76 -9.22
C CYS A 184 -12.68 -7.20 -7.98
N ASN A 185 -12.28 -6.69 -6.80
CA ASN A 185 -12.96 -7.00 -5.54
C ASN A 185 -14.36 -6.39 -5.51
N SER A 186 -14.52 -5.15 -6.00
CA SER A 186 -15.82 -4.48 -6.11
C SER A 186 -16.75 -5.21 -7.07
N MET A 187 -16.27 -5.56 -8.27
CA MET A 187 -17.06 -6.31 -9.26
C MET A 187 -17.53 -7.67 -8.76
N LYS A 188 -16.69 -8.42 -8.01
CA LYS A 188 -17.07 -9.72 -7.42
C LYS A 188 -18.24 -9.61 -6.42
N LYS A 189 -18.46 -8.43 -5.86
CA LYS A 189 -19.56 -8.15 -4.92
C LYS A 189 -20.75 -7.47 -5.56
N GLY A 190 -20.68 -7.16 -6.86
CA GLY A 190 -21.77 -6.55 -7.61
C GLY A 190 -21.85 -5.04 -7.44
N TYR A 191 -20.72 -4.39 -7.14
CA TYR A 191 -20.62 -2.93 -7.01
C TYR A 191 -20.01 -2.30 -8.26
#